data_b6567b2ee60cb1a88d861aad783ccf37
#
_entry.id   b6567b2ee60cb1a88d861aad783ccf37
#
_cell.length_a   1.000
_cell.length_b   1.000
_cell.length_c   1.000
_cell.angle_alpha   90.00
_cell.angle_beta   90.00
_cell.angle_gamma   90.00
#
_symmetry.space_group_name_H-M   'P 1'
#
loop_
_entity.id
_entity.type
_entity.pdbx_description
1 polymer ?
#
loop_
_entity_poly.entity_id
_entity_poly.type
_entity_poly.pdbx_seq_one_letter_code
_entity_poly.pdbx_strand_id
1 'polypeptide(L)'
;MKSVFKYRPNTYTADLNDIAVYDAVEHAKSEFPNECCGAIIEGDYVPFKNESENPDNAFVISDPVWYDAYIEAKIDCLVHSHNDWDKASLVDQEQQQELMIPSLIINLRNRSLLDCIVFGTKTPAPLEGRPFFYGAFDCLALVGDYVFQETGFRLPNPPHEWEFWAKAENPIEQMIHSNNEIPFVEIDKSVPKKKGDILLYNMFGTRFINHMAVVWNDQGEVLHHLLNNVSG
;
A
#
# COMPACT_ATOMS: atom_id res chain seq x y z
N MET A 1 -28.01 -5.25 13.01
CA MET A 1 -26.78 -6.02 12.84
C MET A 1 -25.79 -5.01 12.34
N LYS A 2 -24.80 -4.60 13.15
CA LYS A 2 -23.75 -3.69 12.67
C LYS A 2 -22.99 -4.43 11.58
N SER A 3 -22.88 -3.83 10.39
CA SER A 3 -22.00 -4.34 9.34
C SER A 3 -20.59 -4.21 9.87
N VAL A 4 -19.94 -5.34 10.14
CA VAL A 4 -18.50 -5.34 10.37
C VAL A 4 -17.87 -5.08 9.00
N PHE A 5 -17.09 -4.02 8.86
CA PHE A 5 -16.26 -3.79 7.66
C PHE A 5 -15.54 -5.09 7.35
N LYS A 6 -15.99 -5.74 6.29
CA LYS A 6 -15.42 -6.99 5.82
C LYS A 6 -14.45 -6.68 4.69
N TYR A 7 -13.31 -6.19 5.07
CA TYR A 7 -12.14 -6.40 4.27
C TYR A 7 -12.00 -7.93 4.06
N ARG A 8 -11.97 -8.38 2.83
CA ARG A 8 -11.73 -9.81 2.54
C ARG A 8 -10.31 -10.12 2.98
N PRO A 9 -10.09 -10.98 3.99
CA PRO A 9 -8.75 -11.44 4.30
C PRO A 9 -8.17 -12.05 3.02
N ASN A 10 -6.97 -11.62 2.63
CA ASN A 10 -6.26 -11.99 1.41
C ASN A 10 -6.69 -11.27 0.12
N THR A 11 -7.36 -10.12 0.19
CA THR A 11 -7.58 -9.26 -0.98
C THR A 11 -7.04 -7.85 -0.71
N TYR A 12 -6.61 -7.19 -1.76
CA TYR A 12 -6.13 -5.80 -1.78
C TYR A 12 -7.25 -4.83 -2.20
N THR A 13 -8.43 -5.35 -2.53
CA THR A 13 -9.60 -4.54 -2.92
C THR A 13 -10.64 -4.58 -1.82
N ALA A 14 -11.28 -3.45 -1.56
CA ALA A 14 -12.44 -3.37 -0.68
C ALA A 14 -13.63 -4.08 -1.33
N ASP A 15 -14.51 -4.68 -0.50
CA ASP A 15 -15.74 -5.28 -0.99
C ASP A 15 -16.76 -4.18 -1.28
N LEU A 16 -17.04 -3.93 -2.55
CA LEU A 16 -18.02 -2.93 -2.98
C LEU A 16 -19.46 -3.26 -2.57
N ASN A 17 -19.72 -4.47 -2.10
CA ASN A 17 -21.01 -4.84 -1.49
C ASN A 17 -21.08 -4.49 0.00
N ASP A 18 -19.98 -4.06 0.60
CA ASP A 18 -19.98 -3.52 1.96
C ASP A 18 -20.59 -2.12 1.95
N ILE A 19 -21.57 -1.88 2.83
CA ILE A 19 -22.32 -0.62 2.87
C ILE A 19 -21.38 0.55 3.17
N ALA A 20 -20.41 0.38 4.08
CA ALA A 20 -19.46 1.43 4.41
C ALA A 20 -18.58 1.81 3.22
N VAL A 21 -18.15 0.82 2.43
CA VAL A 21 -17.37 1.09 1.21
C VAL A 21 -18.23 1.74 0.14
N TYR A 22 -19.47 1.30 -0.03
CA TYR A 22 -20.41 1.92 -0.97
C TYR A 22 -20.65 3.40 -0.62
N ASP A 23 -20.94 3.71 0.65
CA ASP A 23 -21.17 5.07 1.11
C ASP A 23 -19.90 5.94 0.91
N ALA A 24 -18.73 5.40 1.17
CA ALA A 24 -17.46 6.07 0.91
C ALA A 24 -17.27 6.41 -0.58
N VAL A 25 -17.59 5.47 -1.48
CA VAL A 25 -17.52 5.68 -2.94
C VAL A 25 -18.51 6.75 -3.40
N GLU A 26 -19.73 6.77 -2.88
CA GLU A 26 -20.72 7.80 -3.23
C GLU A 26 -20.28 9.18 -2.70
N HIS A 27 -19.70 9.24 -1.49
CA HIS A 27 -19.10 10.48 -0.98
C HIS A 27 -17.96 10.96 -1.89
N ALA A 28 -17.04 10.07 -2.27
CA ALA A 28 -15.95 10.41 -3.18
C ALA A 28 -16.44 10.98 -4.52
N LYS A 29 -17.49 10.39 -5.11
CA LYS A 29 -18.12 10.91 -6.33
C LYS A 29 -18.76 12.27 -6.14
N SER A 30 -19.33 12.54 -4.95
CA SER A 30 -19.98 13.83 -4.67
C SER A 30 -18.97 14.96 -4.51
N GLU A 31 -17.81 14.68 -3.88
CA GLU A 31 -16.75 15.65 -3.64
C GLU A 31 -15.90 15.96 -4.89
N PHE A 32 -15.94 15.08 -5.92
CA PHE A 32 -15.14 15.27 -7.14
C PHE A 32 -15.31 16.67 -7.74
N PRO A 33 -14.25 17.44 -8.09
CA PRO A 33 -12.85 16.99 -8.25
C PRO A 33 -11.99 17.03 -6.99
N ASN A 34 -12.53 17.41 -5.83
CA ASN A 34 -11.79 17.39 -4.59
C ASN A 34 -11.63 15.95 -4.08
N GLU A 35 -10.59 15.68 -3.32
CA GLU A 35 -10.47 14.45 -2.58
C GLU A 35 -11.51 14.43 -1.46
N CYS A 36 -12.29 13.36 -1.37
CA CYS A 36 -13.06 13.08 -0.17
C CYS A 36 -12.13 12.61 0.94
N CYS A 37 -12.52 12.79 2.18
CA CYS A 37 -11.88 12.14 3.32
C CYS A 37 -12.93 11.67 4.32
N GLY A 38 -12.61 10.59 5.03
CA GLY A 38 -13.49 9.97 6.00
C GLY A 38 -12.80 8.81 6.71
N ALA A 39 -13.55 8.12 7.53
CA ALA A 39 -13.07 6.90 8.18
C ALA A 39 -14.18 5.85 8.27
N ILE A 40 -13.79 4.59 8.30
CA ILE A 40 -14.68 3.52 8.75
C ILE A 40 -14.43 3.36 10.25
N ILE A 41 -15.47 3.61 11.04
CA ILE A 41 -15.43 3.60 12.49
C ILE A 41 -16.44 2.56 12.98
N GLU A 42 -15.96 1.53 13.67
CA GLU A 42 -16.79 0.41 14.15
C GLU A 42 -17.71 -0.19 13.07
N GLY A 43 -17.23 -0.23 11.82
CA GLY A 43 -17.91 -0.79 10.65
C GLY A 43 -18.81 0.17 9.88
N ASP A 44 -19.00 1.42 10.33
CA ASP A 44 -19.81 2.42 9.65
C ASP A 44 -18.91 3.51 9.01
N TYR A 45 -19.24 3.96 7.80
CA TYR A 45 -18.52 5.06 7.16
C TYR A 45 -18.95 6.41 7.73
N VAL A 46 -17.97 7.19 8.16
CA VAL A 46 -18.16 8.57 8.65
C VAL A 46 -17.41 9.52 7.70
N PRO A 47 -18.13 10.33 6.90
CA PRO A 47 -17.52 11.34 6.07
C PRO A 47 -17.02 12.52 6.91
N PHE A 48 -15.87 13.09 6.55
CA PHE A 48 -15.36 14.32 7.13
C PHE A 48 -15.23 15.39 6.06
N LYS A 49 -15.27 16.65 6.48
CA LYS A 49 -14.97 17.77 5.60
C LYS A 49 -13.49 17.80 5.31
N ASN A 50 -13.14 17.90 4.03
CA ASN A 50 -11.75 18.18 3.64
C ASN A 50 -11.44 19.67 3.87
N GLU A 51 -10.56 19.97 4.80
CA GLU A 51 -10.13 21.33 5.15
C GLU A 51 -8.78 21.72 4.55
N SER A 52 -8.28 20.95 3.58
CA SER A 52 -7.06 21.28 2.85
C SER A 52 -7.20 22.57 2.04
N GLU A 53 -6.14 23.36 1.97
CA GLU A 53 -6.03 24.49 1.04
C GLU A 53 -5.92 24.06 -0.42
N ASN A 54 -5.56 22.80 -0.66
CA ASN A 54 -5.42 22.18 -1.99
C ASN A 54 -6.24 20.88 -2.06
N PRO A 55 -7.58 20.97 -1.99
CA PRO A 55 -8.43 19.80 -1.75
C PRO A 55 -8.52 18.83 -2.93
N ASP A 56 -8.04 19.18 -4.11
CA ASP A 56 -7.97 18.31 -5.28
C ASP A 56 -6.75 17.36 -5.28
N ASN A 57 -5.79 17.56 -4.37
CA ASN A 57 -4.56 16.77 -4.27
C ASN A 57 -4.15 16.42 -2.83
N ALA A 58 -4.94 16.82 -1.84
CA ALA A 58 -4.65 16.56 -0.44
C ALA A 58 -5.90 16.67 0.42
N PHE A 59 -5.89 16.04 1.58
CA PHE A 59 -6.95 16.21 2.56
C PHE A 59 -6.39 16.54 3.95
N VAL A 60 -7.21 17.24 4.73
CA VAL A 60 -6.98 17.56 6.15
C VAL A 60 -8.27 17.33 6.90
N ILE A 61 -8.23 16.56 7.98
CA ILE A 61 -9.35 16.30 8.89
C ILE A 61 -9.05 16.98 10.22
N SER A 62 -9.92 17.91 10.64
CA SER A 62 -9.84 18.59 11.93
C SER A 62 -11.06 18.31 12.83
N ASP A 63 -11.89 17.35 12.43
CA ASP A 63 -13.14 17.02 13.14
C ASP A 63 -12.83 16.33 14.49
N PRO A 64 -13.43 16.79 15.62
CA PRO A 64 -13.28 16.13 16.92
C PRO A 64 -13.65 14.65 16.92
N VAL A 65 -14.64 14.22 16.13
CA VAL A 65 -15.06 12.82 16.04
C VAL A 65 -13.91 11.95 15.52
N TRP A 66 -13.11 12.46 14.58
CA TRP A 66 -11.90 11.77 14.13
C TRP A 66 -10.92 11.55 15.27
N TYR A 67 -10.60 12.60 16.02
CA TYR A 67 -9.63 12.52 17.11
C TYR A 67 -10.09 11.61 18.25
N ASP A 68 -11.38 11.70 18.62
CA ASP A 68 -11.94 10.84 19.66
C ASP A 68 -11.90 9.35 19.24
N ALA A 69 -12.32 9.06 18.02
CA ALA A 69 -12.29 7.70 17.47
C ALA A 69 -10.85 7.16 17.35
N TYR A 70 -9.88 8.02 17.00
CA TYR A 70 -8.47 7.63 16.94
C TYR A 70 -7.92 7.27 18.32
N ILE A 71 -8.15 8.13 19.32
CA ILE A 71 -7.68 7.90 20.70
C ILE A 71 -8.31 6.63 21.29
N GLU A 72 -9.58 6.36 20.98
CA GLU A 72 -10.31 5.18 21.45
C GLU A 72 -10.01 3.91 20.63
N ALA A 73 -9.12 3.96 19.64
CA ALA A 73 -8.78 2.88 18.73
C ALA A 73 -10.00 2.23 18.02
N LYS A 74 -10.97 3.04 17.64
CA LYS A 74 -12.21 2.61 16.98
C LYS A 74 -12.17 2.71 15.46
N ILE A 75 -11.09 3.25 14.89
CA ILE A 75 -10.97 3.41 13.44
C ILE A 75 -10.52 2.10 12.83
N ASP A 76 -11.34 1.54 11.96
CA ASP A 76 -11.03 0.34 11.19
C ASP A 76 -10.19 0.67 9.95
N CYS A 77 -10.46 1.83 9.32
CA CYS A 77 -9.79 2.25 8.08
C CYS A 77 -9.91 3.76 7.88
N LEU A 78 -8.81 4.41 7.51
CA LEU A 78 -8.81 5.77 6.98
C LEU A 78 -9.22 5.71 5.51
N VAL A 79 -10.07 6.65 5.06
CA VAL A 79 -10.60 6.67 3.69
C VAL A 79 -10.32 8.02 3.04
N HIS A 80 -9.80 7.98 1.82
CA HIS A 80 -9.74 9.17 0.95
C HIS A 80 -9.84 8.78 -0.53
N SER A 81 -9.97 9.77 -1.40
CA SER A 81 -10.07 9.52 -2.84
C SER A 81 -8.97 10.21 -3.63
N HIS A 82 -8.59 9.60 -4.73
CA HIS A 82 -7.71 10.16 -5.74
C HIS A 82 -8.43 10.40 -7.06
N ASN A 83 -7.98 11.40 -7.81
CA ASN A 83 -8.49 11.73 -9.13
C ASN A 83 -7.43 11.44 -10.20
N ASP A 84 -7.70 10.46 -11.09
CA ASP A 84 -6.79 10.02 -12.15
C ASP A 84 -5.38 9.58 -11.67
N TRP A 85 -5.29 9.12 -10.41
CA TRP A 85 -4.04 8.78 -9.75
C TRP A 85 -4.10 7.36 -9.19
N ASP A 86 -3.34 6.45 -9.78
CA ASP A 86 -3.34 5.01 -9.51
C ASP A 86 -2.20 4.56 -8.58
N LYS A 87 -1.90 5.35 -7.54
CA LYS A 87 -0.81 5.05 -6.60
C LYS A 87 -1.07 5.70 -5.23
N ALA A 88 -0.47 5.13 -4.19
CA ALA A 88 -0.34 5.80 -2.91
C ALA A 88 0.78 6.85 -3.01
N SER A 89 0.46 8.11 -2.70
CA SER A 89 1.45 9.18 -2.64
C SER A 89 2.46 8.92 -1.51
N LEU A 90 3.57 9.68 -1.50
CA LEU A 90 4.52 9.62 -0.38
C LEU A 90 3.82 9.93 0.94
N VAL A 91 2.94 10.94 0.94
CA VAL A 91 2.18 11.35 2.13
C VAL A 91 1.25 10.24 2.61
N ASP A 92 0.56 9.54 1.69
CA ASP A 92 -0.32 8.42 2.06
C ASP A 92 0.45 7.28 2.71
N GLN A 93 1.65 6.97 2.17
CA GLN A 93 2.52 5.95 2.70
C GLN A 93 3.03 6.33 4.10
N GLU A 94 3.52 7.57 4.28
CA GLU A 94 3.98 8.10 5.56
C GLU A 94 2.84 8.11 6.58
N GLN A 95 1.69 8.64 6.21
CA GLN A 95 0.52 8.73 7.08
C GLN A 95 0.04 7.34 7.53
N GLN A 96 -0.02 6.36 6.61
CA GLN A 96 -0.42 5.00 6.97
C GLN A 96 0.55 4.37 7.96
N GLN A 97 1.86 4.58 7.79
CA GLN A 97 2.88 4.05 8.71
C GLN A 97 2.86 4.75 10.06
N GLU A 98 2.63 6.06 10.09
CA GLU A 98 2.56 6.85 11.33
C GLU A 98 1.32 6.51 12.14
N LEU A 99 0.16 6.46 11.49
CA LEU A 99 -1.10 6.17 12.16
C LEU A 99 -1.28 4.68 12.50
N MET A 100 -0.59 3.78 11.79
CA MET A 100 -0.76 2.33 11.93
C MET A 100 -2.20 1.84 11.70
N ILE A 101 -2.96 2.56 10.88
CA ILE A 101 -4.34 2.26 10.51
C ILE A 101 -4.35 1.87 9.03
N PRO A 102 -5.14 0.85 8.62
CA PRO A 102 -5.35 0.58 7.20
C PRO A 102 -5.85 1.81 6.46
N SER A 103 -5.43 1.98 5.21
CA SER A 103 -5.88 3.07 4.35
C SER A 103 -6.64 2.51 3.15
N LEU A 104 -7.82 3.08 2.86
CA LEU A 104 -8.64 2.82 1.68
C LEU A 104 -8.52 4.02 0.75
N ILE A 105 -7.93 3.81 -0.43
CA ILE A 105 -7.88 4.79 -1.51
C ILE A 105 -8.95 4.45 -2.54
N ILE A 106 -9.84 5.40 -2.82
CA ILE A 106 -10.89 5.31 -3.84
C ILE A 106 -10.40 6.08 -5.06
N ASN A 107 -10.05 5.35 -6.12
CA ASN A 107 -9.58 5.98 -7.36
C ASN A 107 -10.74 6.29 -8.28
N LEU A 108 -10.87 7.56 -8.65
CA LEU A 108 -11.88 8.05 -9.58
C LEU A 108 -11.25 8.56 -10.87
N ARG A 109 -11.98 8.40 -11.97
CA ARG A 109 -11.72 9.09 -13.24
C ARG A 109 -13.02 9.68 -13.76
N ASN A 110 -13.07 11.02 -13.92
CA ASN A 110 -14.28 11.70 -14.37
C ASN A 110 -15.53 11.28 -13.57
N ARG A 111 -15.44 11.24 -12.24
CA ARG A 111 -16.47 10.74 -11.31
C ARG A 111 -16.79 9.25 -11.43
N SER A 112 -16.11 8.50 -12.28
CA SER A 112 -16.31 7.06 -12.39
C SER A 112 -15.31 6.33 -11.53
N LEU A 113 -15.78 5.34 -10.77
CA LEU A 113 -14.93 4.49 -9.97
C LEU A 113 -14.02 3.65 -10.88
N LEU A 114 -12.72 3.69 -10.62
CA LEU A 114 -11.74 2.78 -11.22
C LEU A 114 -11.50 1.57 -10.32
N ASP A 115 -11.10 1.82 -9.09
CA ASP A 115 -10.84 0.79 -8.08
C ASP A 115 -10.90 1.35 -6.65
N CYS A 116 -10.84 0.43 -5.67
CA CYS A 116 -10.74 0.72 -4.24
C CYS A 116 -9.63 -0.14 -3.66
N ILE A 117 -8.51 0.47 -3.29
CA ILE A 117 -7.32 -0.21 -2.82
C ILE A 117 -7.20 -0.06 -1.30
N VAL A 118 -7.08 -1.18 -0.59
CA VAL A 118 -6.81 -1.21 0.85
C VAL A 118 -5.38 -1.67 1.10
N PHE A 119 -4.60 -0.91 1.82
CA PHE A 119 -3.23 -1.26 2.20
C PHE A 119 -2.95 -0.95 3.68
N GLY A 120 -1.79 -1.39 4.17
CA GLY A 120 -1.42 -1.22 5.58
C GLY A 120 -2.16 -2.16 6.55
N THR A 121 -2.74 -3.24 6.04
CA THR A 121 -3.45 -4.23 6.87
C THR A 121 -2.47 -5.13 7.63
N LYS A 122 -2.92 -5.72 8.76
CA LYS A 122 -2.11 -6.67 9.55
C LYS A 122 -1.79 -7.96 8.78
N THR A 123 -2.69 -8.37 7.89
CA THR A 123 -2.52 -9.56 7.05
C THR A 123 -2.10 -9.12 5.66
N PRO A 124 -0.94 -9.57 5.16
CA PRO A 124 -0.51 -9.25 3.81
C PRO A 124 -1.50 -9.74 2.75
N ALA A 125 -1.60 -9.00 1.65
CA ALA A 125 -2.31 -9.44 0.46
C ALA A 125 -1.66 -10.71 -0.14
N PRO A 126 -2.38 -11.50 -0.96
CA PRO A 126 -1.79 -12.64 -1.66
C PRO A 126 -0.54 -12.21 -2.43
N LEU A 127 0.50 -13.06 -2.40
CA LEU A 127 1.76 -12.74 -3.09
C LEU A 127 1.63 -12.84 -4.61
N GLU A 128 0.76 -13.73 -5.09
CA GLU A 128 0.50 -13.92 -6.53
C GLU A 128 -0.81 -13.27 -6.93
N GLY A 129 -0.87 -12.73 -8.14
CA GLY A 129 -2.09 -12.22 -8.76
C GLY A 129 -2.56 -10.85 -8.24
N ARG A 130 -1.79 -10.15 -7.42
CA ARG A 130 -2.16 -8.79 -7.00
C ARG A 130 -1.84 -7.78 -8.10
N PRO A 131 -2.71 -6.78 -8.37
CA PRO A 131 -2.38 -5.71 -9.29
C PRO A 131 -1.29 -4.83 -8.73
N PHE A 132 -0.55 -4.21 -9.62
CA PHE A 132 0.46 -3.22 -9.24
C PHE A 132 -0.23 -1.94 -8.78
N PHE A 133 0.13 -1.48 -7.58
CA PHE A 133 -0.26 -0.19 -7.04
C PHE A 133 0.95 0.43 -6.33
N TYR A 134 1.51 1.45 -6.94
CA TYR A 134 2.77 2.03 -6.50
C TYR A 134 2.68 2.57 -5.07
N GLY A 135 3.70 2.27 -4.26
CA GLY A 135 3.77 2.66 -2.85
C GLY A 135 2.95 1.81 -1.88
N ALA A 136 2.10 0.89 -2.41
CA ALA A 136 1.32 -0.02 -1.59
C ALA A 136 1.47 -1.49 -2.01
N PHE A 137 1.39 -1.79 -3.31
CA PHE A 137 1.55 -3.13 -3.88
C PHE A 137 2.54 -3.11 -5.04
N ASP A 138 3.77 -2.84 -4.73
CA ASP A 138 4.91 -2.85 -5.64
C ASP A 138 5.93 -3.94 -5.30
N CYS A 139 7.11 -3.87 -5.89
CA CYS A 139 8.14 -4.88 -5.66
C CYS A 139 8.71 -4.86 -4.23
N LEU A 140 8.76 -3.69 -3.57
CA LEU A 140 9.21 -3.60 -2.17
C LEU A 140 8.19 -4.26 -1.24
N ALA A 141 6.92 -3.89 -1.38
CA ALA A 141 5.84 -4.47 -0.60
C ALA A 141 5.74 -5.99 -0.82
N LEU A 142 5.90 -6.48 -2.06
CA LEU A 142 5.87 -7.91 -2.37
C LEU A 142 6.97 -8.68 -1.62
N VAL A 143 8.21 -8.19 -1.68
CA VAL A 143 9.34 -8.85 -1.01
C VAL A 143 9.21 -8.76 0.51
N GLY A 144 8.77 -7.62 1.04
CA GLY A 144 8.48 -7.44 2.47
C GLY A 144 7.43 -8.42 2.99
N ASP A 145 6.33 -8.56 2.25
CA ASP A 145 5.25 -9.49 2.59
C ASP A 145 5.70 -10.96 2.49
N TYR A 146 6.53 -11.30 1.48
CA TYR A 146 7.12 -12.63 1.38
C TYR A 146 7.97 -12.96 2.61
N VAL A 147 8.89 -12.07 2.99
CA VAL A 147 9.73 -12.27 4.18
C VAL A 147 8.88 -12.42 5.43
N PHE A 148 7.84 -11.61 5.57
CA PHE A 148 6.92 -11.71 6.71
C PHE A 148 6.19 -13.07 6.74
N GLN A 149 5.71 -13.57 5.61
CA GLN A 149 5.02 -14.87 5.55
C GLN A 149 5.95 -16.05 5.87
N GLU A 150 7.20 -16.00 5.41
CA GLU A 150 8.17 -17.08 5.64
C GLU A 150 8.82 -17.04 7.04
N THR A 151 8.96 -15.86 7.63
CA THR A 151 9.77 -15.67 8.85
C THR A 151 9.00 -15.09 10.04
N GLY A 152 7.84 -14.49 9.81
CA GLY A 152 7.10 -13.69 10.80
C GLY A 152 7.69 -12.30 11.04
N PHE A 153 8.80 -11.97 10.39
CA PHE A 153 9.49 -10.69 10.56
C PHE A 153 9.03 -9.67 9.49
N ARG A 154 8.71 -8.45 9.93
CA ARG A 154 8.34 -7.35 9.02
C ARG A 154 9.57 -6.54 8.65
N LEU A 155 9.92 -6.59 7.37
CA LEU A 155 10.91 -5.67 6.83
C LEU A 155 10.38 -4.24 6.87
N PRO A 156 11.25 -3.24 7.08
CA PRO A 156 10.90 -1.86 6.84
C PRO A 156 10.43 -1.70 5.40
N ASN A 157 9.34 -0.98 5.18
CA ASN A 157 8.91 -0.56 3.85
C ASN A 157 8.99 0.98 3.81
N PRO A 158 10.17 1.55 3.55
CA PRO A 158 10.36 3.00 3.59
C PRO A 158 9.47 3.67 2.54
N PRO A 159 8.76 4.74 2.89
CA PRO A 159 8.00 5.54 1.94
C PRO A 159 8.88 6.00 0.79
N HIS A 160 8.36 5.95 -0.42
CA HIS A 160 9.13 6.26 -1.61
C HIS A 160 8.28 6.87 -2.71
N GLU A 161 8.88 7.87 -3.39
CA GLU A 161 8.28 8.50 -4.57
C GLU A 161 8.56 7.70 -5.83
N TRP A 162 7.75 7.95 -6.86
CA TRP A 162 8.06 7.49 -8.20
C TRP A 162 9.45 7.98 -8.63
N GLU A 163 10.19 7.15 -9.35
CA GLU A 163 11.58 7.41 -9.77
C GLU A 163 12.59 7.54 -8.60
N PHE A 164 12.33 6.89 -7.46
CA PHE A 164 13.27 6.87 -6.33
C PHE A 164 14.69 6.46 -6.75
N TRP A 165 14.84 5.66 -7.78
CA TRP A 165 16.12 5.22 -8.33
C TRP A 165 16.95 6.33 -8.98
N ALA A 166 16.40 7.52 -9.18
CA ALA A 166 17.12 8.71 -9.62
C ALA A 166 17.76 9.48 -8.46
N LYS A 167 17.39 9.14 -7.22
CA LYS A 167 17.87 9.79 -6.00
C LYS A 167 18.98 8.98 -5.34
N ALA A 168 19.80 9.64 -4.50
CA ALA A 168 20.87 9.00 -3.74
C ALA A 168 20.33 8.08 -2.62
N GLU A 169 19.16 8.41 -2.06
CA GLU A 169 18.50 7.61 -1.04
C GLU A 169 17.58 6.58 -1.72
N ASN A 170 18.00 5.33 -1.71
CA ASN A 170 17.29 4.24 -2.35
C ASN A 170 16.52 3.42 -1.30
N PRO A 171 15.17 3.37 -1.36
CA PRO A 171 14.36 2.64 -0.38
C PRO A 171 14.65 1.13 -0.38
N ILE A 172 15.06 0.55 -1.50
CA ILE A 172 15.47 -0.86 -1.57
C ILE A 172 16.73 -1.09 -0.72
N GLU A 173 17.74 -0.23 -0.87
CA GLU A 173 18.95 -0.30 -0.07
C GLU A 173 18.67 -0.04 1.40
N GLN A 174 17.77 0.91 1.71
CA GLN A 174 17.32 1.14 3.09
C GLN A 174 16.63 -0.09 3.69
N MET A 175 15.69 -0.70 2.96
CA MET A 175 14.99 -1.92 3.40
C MET A 175 15.98 -3.03 3.78
N ILE A 176 17.02 -3.23 2.98
CA ILE A 176 17.99 -4.31 3.15
C ILE A 176 19.03 -4.00 4.23
N HIS A 177 19.55 -2.78 4.26
CA HIS A 177 20.68 -2.42 5.11
C HIS A 177 20.30 -1.87 6.49
N SER A 178 19.08 -1.34 6.66
CA SER A 178 18.62 -0.79 7.95
C SER A 178 18.19 -1.84 8.95
N ASN A 179 18.11 -3.09 8.53
CA ASN A 179 17.59 -4.15 9.36
C ASN A 179 18.72 -4.98 10.00
N ASN A 180 18.88 -4.82 11.32
CA ASN A 180 19.85 -5.57 12.08
C ASN A 180 19.31 -6.94 12.61
N GLU A 181 18.00 -7.21 12.48
CA GLU A 181 17.37 -8.41 13.03
C GLU A 181 17.36 -9.58 12.03
N ILE A 182 17.23 -9.29 10.73
CA ILE A 182 17.47 -10.26 9.66
C ILE A 182 18.63 -9.76 8.81
N PRO A 183 19.86 -10.19 9.10
CA PRO A 183 21.01 -9.78 8.30
C PRO A 183 20.91 -10.42 6.91
N PHE A 184 20.70 -9.60 5.89
CA PHE A 184 20.91 -10.02 4.52
C PHE A 184 22.40 -10.18 4.26
N VAL A 185 22.77 -11.30 3.66
CA VAL A 185 24.16 -11.56 3.27
C VAL A 185 24.24 -11.54 1.74
N GLU A 186 25.09 -10.67 1.22
CA GLU A 186 25.35 -10.66 -0.22
C GLU A 186 26.03 -11.98 -0.64
N ILE A 187 25.44 -12.62 -1.65
CA ILE A 187 25.98 -13.87 -2.23
C ILE A 187 26.56 -13.62 -3.62
N ASP A 188 27.64 -14.28 -3.93
CA ASP A 188 28.26 -14.20 -5.26
C ASP A 188 27.29 -14.64 -6.36
N LYS A 189 27.27 -13.90 -7.47
CA LYS A 189 26.36 -14.16 -8.60
C LYS A 189 26.54 -15.53 -9.24
N SER A 190 27.69 -16.17 -9.08
CA SER A 190 28.00 -17.52 -9.59
C SER A 190 27.39 -18.64 -8.72
N VAL A 191 26.98 -18.32 -7.48
CA VAL A 191 26.35 -19.30 -6.59
C VAL A 191 24.93 -19.59 -7.10
N PRO A 192 24.52 -20.86 -7.23
CA PRO A 192 23.16 -21.21 -7.58
C PRO A 192 22.15 -20.60 -6.60
N LYS A 193 21.13 -19.97 -7.15
CA LYS A 193 20.07 -19.35 -6.36
C LYS A 193 19.19 -20.41 -5.71
N LYS A 194 18.67 -20.10 -4.53
CA LYS A 194 17.81 -20.97 -3.73
C LYS A 194 16.51 -20.26 -3.40
N LYS A 195 15.48 -21.04 -3.14
CA LYS A 195 14.22 -20.50 -2.62
C LYS A 195 14.50 -19.53 -1.44
N GLY A 196 13.91 -18.35 -1.51
CA GLY A 196 14.06 -17.29 -0.52
C GLY A 196 15.18 -16.29 -0.78
N ASP A 197 16.06 -16.54 -1.76
CA ASP A 197 17.07 -15.56 -2.16
C ASP A 197 16.37 -14.32 -2.77
N ILE A 198 16.76 -13.14 -2.28
CA ILE A 198 16.26 -11.86 -2.81
C ILE A 198 17.17 -11.40 -3.95
N LEU A 199 16.56 -11.09 -5.07
CA LEU A 199 17.24 -10.63 -6.27
C LEU A 199 17.04 -9.12 -6.43
N LEU A 200 18.14 -8.41 -6.66
CA LEU A 200 18.15 -6.97 -6.85
C LEU A 200 18.55 -6.64 -8.30
N TYR A 201 17.78 -5.78 -8.94
CA TYR A 201 17.98 -5.44 -10.35
C TYR A 201 18.09 -3.95 -10.59
N ASN A 202 18.96 -3.61 -11.53
CA ASN A 202 18.97 -2.32 -12.22
C ASN A 202 18.24 -2.50 -13.54
N MET A 203 16.93 -2.32 -13.55
CA MET A 203 16.12 -2.48 -14.75
C MET A 203 16.21 -1.25 -15.65
N PHE A 204 16.03 -1.45 -16.95
CA PHE A 204 15.98 -0.37 -17.95
C PHE A 204 17.23 0.54 -18.00
N GLY A 205 18.38 0.03 -17.56
CA GLY A 205 19.65 0.75 -17.60
C GLY A 205 19.78 1.87 -16.55
N THR A 206 18.99 1.83 -15.49
CA THR A 206 19.14 2.75 -14.36
C THR A 206 20.50 2.59 -13.67
N ARG A 207 21.00 3.67 -13.07
CA ARG A 207 22.25 3.65 -12.33
C ARG A 207 22.15 2.91 -11.00
N PHE A 208 21.00 3.02 -10.34
CA PHE A 208 20.74 2.44 -9.02
C PHE A 208 19.76 1.27 -9.13
N ILE A 209 19.74 0.43 -8.12
CA ILE A 209 18.76 -0.64 -7.97
C ILE A 209 17.37 -0.03 -7.98
N ASN A 210 16.47 -0.57 -8.80
CA ASN A 210 15.10 -0.08 -8.92
C ASN A 210 14.05 -1.19 -8.94
N HIS A 211 14.45 -2.44 -8.73
CA HIS A 211 13.53 -3.55 -8.69
C HIS A 211 14.04 -4.67 -7.78
N MET A 212 13.09 -5.33 -7.11
CA MET A 212 13.31 -6.48 -6.26
C MET A 212 12.45 -7.66 -6.73
N ALA A 213 12.97 -8.85 -6.48
CA ALA A 213 12.24 -10.10 -6.69
C ALA A 213 12.71 -11.13 -5.66
N VAL A 214 12.01 -12.25 -5.55
CA VAL A 214 12.41 -13.37 -4.70
C VAL A 214 12.41 -14.67 -5.49
N VAL A 215 13.38 -15.55 -5.23
CA VAL A 215 13.36 -16.91 -5.76
C VAL A 215 12.23 -17.68 -5.08
N TRP A 216 11.18 -17.98 -5.84
CA TRP A 216 9.90 -18.46 -5.32
C TRP A 216 9.94 -19.93 -4.89
N ASN A 217 10.68 -20.75 -5.65
CA ASN A 217 10.72 -22.19 -5.41
C ASN A 217 12.07 -22.81 -5.79
N ASP A 218 12.22 -24.10 -5.52
CA ASP A 218 13.45 -24.86 -5.79
C ASP A 218 13.70 -25.09 -7.29
N GLN A 219 12.74 -24.80 -8.15
CA GLN A 219 12.89 -24.82 -9.61
C GLN A 219 13.55 -23.53 -10.12
N GLY A 220 13.75 -22.53 -9.24
CA GLY A 220 14.37 -21.26 -9.58
C GLY A 220 13.40 -20.27 -10.24
N GLU A 221 12.10 -20.50 -10.15
CA GLU A 221 11.10 -19.51 -10.56
C GLU A 221 11.20 -18.28 -9.68
N VAL A 222 10.92 -17.13 -10.26
CA VAL A 222 11.09 -15.83 -9.59
C VAL A 222 9.74 -15.15 -9.47
N LEU A 223 9.36 -14.84 -8.25
CA LEU A 223 8.19 -14.02 -7.96
C LEU A 223 8.60 -12.55 -7.95
N HIS A 224 7.91 -11.74 -8.73
CA HIS A 224 8.15 -10.30 -8.78
C HIS A 224 6.88 -9.50 -9.11
N HIS A 225 6.95 -8.18 -9.00
CA HIS A 225 5.82 -7.30 -9.30
C HIS A 225 6.27 -6.17 -10.22
N LEU A 226 5.92 -6.28 -11.48
CA LEU A 226 6.23 -5.29 -12.50
C LEU A 226 5.09 -4.29 -12.67
N LEU A 227 5.45 -3.06 -13.00
CA LEU A 227 4.51 -2.00 -13.37
C LEU A 227 3.49 -2.49 -14.41
N ASN A 228 2.21 -2.18 -14.18
CA ASN A 228 1.08 -2.56 -15.04
C ASN A 228 0.87 -4.07 -15.22
N ASN A 229 1.42 -4.90 -14.35
CA ASN A 229 1.20 -6.34 -14.34
C ASN A 229 0.65 -6.78 -12.99
N VAL A 230 0.16 -8.02 -12.96
CA VAL A 230 -0.07 -8.71 -11.68
C VAL A 230 1.22 -9.35 -11.20
N SER A 231 1.34 -9.56 -9.88
CA SER A 231 2.49 -10.27 -9.31
C SER A 231 2.46 -11.76 -9.69
N GLY A 232 3.61 -12.27 -10.08
CA GLY A 232 3.77 -13.66 -10.48
C GLY A 232 5.23 -14.01 -10.75
#